data_e40e0e7e2c90a4a5b242c97becb110f6
#
_entry.id   e40e0e7e2c90a4a5b242c97becb110f6
#
_cell.length_a   1.000
_cell.length_b   1.000
_cell.length_c   1.000
_cell.angle_alpha   90.00
_cell.angle_beta   90.00
_cell.angle_gamma   90.00
#
_symmetry.space_group_name_H-M   'P 1'
#
loop_
_entity.id
_entity.type
_entity.pdbx_description
1 polymer ?
#
loop_
_entity_poly.entity_id
_entity_poly.type
_entity_poly.pdbx_seq_one_letter_code
_entity_poly.pdbx_strand_id
1 'polypeptide(L)'
;MKSIKLNALSYMGIRVLNIIFPILTGTYVARVLDRTDYGYFNSVDTILSFFLPFATYGVYNYGLRAISNVKDNKKDLNRTFSSLFYLCIACTILTTAVYILAYPLFFTDNPIIKKVYLVMGIQLIAQIFSIEWVNEALENYSFLFYKTAFIRILMLVSIFLFVKNEHDIVVYTLVMSLSTLINYLISYFWIKRDIKLVKIHISDFKPLFLPLTAMLVFANANMLFTFLDRLFLVKTGIDVNVSYYTMAQRIVTVIAGVVTGAIGVSVPRLSYYLGKGDKEAYVSLVNRGSRIFNFFIIPLSFGLMVLGPNAILLYGSEKYIGGGILTSLFAFRTIILALDTILGSQILFTNGYEKRITVYTVFAGLLNLGLNSLLFFNNIVAPEYYLLTTMISEASLLVFYIIFIHRKQLIHLGHIFSYTVRYSLFSLSFVGIYFLINFLYPVDMVINLPFLVNTGLIVMLSAISYIGLLAFTKDSIFYEFLNHVLALKNKFKKS
;
A
#
# COMPACT_ATOMS: atom_id res chain seq x y z
N MET A 1 2.32 -16.55 29.04
CA MET A 1 2.33 -16.38 27.57
C MET A 1 1.07 -15.65 27.15
N LYS A 2 1.20 -14.55 26.42
CA LYS A 2 0.03 -13.86 25.84
C LYS A 2 -0.66 -14.80 24.86
N SER A 3 -2.00 -14.78 24.81
CA SER A 3 -2.74 -15.66 23.91
C SER A 3 -2.42 -15.36 22.44
N ILE A 4 -1.86 -16.34 21.71
CA ILE A 4 -1.55 -16.23 20.28
C ILE A 4 -2.79 -15.80 19.47
N LYS A 5 -3.98 -16.30 19.85
CA LYS A 5 -5.25 -15.92 19.22
C LYS A 5 -5.55 -14.43 19.39
N LEU A 6 -5.35 -13.88 20.60
CA LEU A 6 -5.61 -12.47 20.87
C LEU A 6 -4.62 -11.57 20.13
N ASN A 7 -3.35 -11.96 20.06
CA ASN A 7 -2.33 -11.23 19.31
C ASN A 7 -2.65 -11.21 17.81
N ALA A 8 -3.08 -12.34 17.24
CA ALA A 8 -3.48 -12.42 15.84
C ALA A 8 -4.70 -11.54 15.53
N LEU A 9 -5.72 -11.57 16.39
CA LEU A 9 -6.91 -10.72 16.25
C LEU A 9 -6.55 -9.23 16.36
N SER A 10 -5.72 -8.86 17.32
CA SER A 10 -5.25 -7.47 17.49
C SER A 10 -4.46 -6.99 16.28
N TYR A 11 -3.57 -7.82 15.73
CA TYR A 11 -2.82 -7.50 14.51
C TYR A 11 -3.73 -7.32 13.29
N MET A 12 -4.72 -8.20 13.11
CA MET A 12 -5.73 -8.06 12.05
C MET A 12 -6.54 -6.77 12.24
N GLY A 13 -6.95 -6.47 13.48
CA GLY A 13 -7.65 -5.23 13.81
C GLY A 13 -6.87 -3.98 13.44
N ILE A 14 -5.55 -3.93 13.71
CA ILE A 14 -4.68 -2.81 13.29
C ILE A 14 -4.69 -2.67 11.75
N ARG A 15 -4.60 -3.76 11.01
CA ARG A 15 -4.64 -3.73 9.54
C ARG A 15 -5.96 -3.19 9.01
N VAL A 16 -7.09 -3.63 9.58
CA VAL A 16 -8.43 -3.14 9.23
C VAL A 16 -8.56 -1.65 9.52
N LEU A 17 -8.10 -1.18 10.69
CA LEU A 17 -8.09 0.24 11.03
C LEU A 17 -7.25 1.06 10.03
N ASN A 18 -6.09 0.56 9.63
CA ASN A 18 -5.22 1.25 8.67
C ASN A 18 -5.82 1.33 7.25
N ILE A 19 -6.81 0.50 6.93
CA ILE A 19 -7.56 0.56 5.67
C ILE A 19 -8.76 1.50 5.80
N ILE A 20 -9.58 1.34 6.84
CA ILE A 20 -10.86 2.05 6.99
C ILE A 20 -10.65 3.55 7.26
N PHE A 21 -9.73 3.91 8.16
CA PHE A 21 -9.56 5.31 8.57
C PHE A 21 -9.12 6.23 7.44
N PRO A 22 -8.13 5.89 6.58
CA PRO A 22 -7.79 6.71 5.42
C PRO A 22 -8.94 6.89 4.41
N ILE A 23 -9.85 5.91 4.31
CA ILE A 23 -11.04 6.06 3.47
C ILE A 23 -11.97 7.12 4.08
N LEU A 24 -12.32 6.97 5.35
CA LEU A 24 -13.24 7.89 6.03
C LEU A 24 -12.70 9.32 6.05
N THR A 25 -11.45 9.49 6.49
CA THR A 25 -10.82 10.82 6.55
C THR A 25 -10.60 11.41 5.16
N GLY A 26 -10.12 10.61 4.22
CA GLY A 26 -9.84 11.06 2.86
C GLY A 26 -11.09 11.48 2.11
N THR A 27 -12.18 10.73 2.22
CA THR A 27 -13.47 11.07 1.60
C THR A 27 -14.04 12.38 2.18
N TYR A 28 -13.97 12.57 3.49
CA TYR A 28 -14.43 13.80 4.13
C TYR A 28 -13.60 15.01 3.69
N VAL A 29 -12.29 14.90 3.82
CA VAL A 29 -11.33 15.99 3.53
C VAL A 29 -11.37 16.39 2.05
N ALA A 30 -11.47 15.42 1.13
CA ALA A 30 -11.59 15.70 -0.29
C ALA A 30 -12.87 16.46 -0.66
N ARG A 31 -13.93 16.34 0.14
CA ARG A 31 -15.19 17.09 -0.07
C ARG A 31 -15.17 18.48 0.52
N VAL A 32 -14.54 18.63 1.69
CA VAL A 32 -14.50 19.89 2.43
C VAL A 32 -13.45 20.84 1.85
N LEU A 33 -12.21 20.38 1.70
CA LEU A 33 -11.11 21.25 1.30
C LEU A 33 -11.17 21.65 -0.19
N ASP A 34 -10.59 22.81 -0.49
CA ASP A 34 -10.32 23.20 -1.88
C ASP A 34 -9.39 22.19 -2.57
N ARG A 35 -9.63 21.99 -3.86
CA ARG A 35 -8.89 21.04 -4.67
C ARG A 35 -7.39 21.37 -4.75
N THR A 36 -7.05 22.65 -4.84
CA THR A 36 -5.66 23.12 -4.94
C THR A 36 -4.97 22.98 -3.60
N ASP A 37 -5.63 23.39 -2.51
CA ASP A 37 -5.08 23.27 -1.14
C ASP A 37 -4.82 21.81 -0.78
N TYR A 38 -5.74 20.91 -1.15
CA TYR A 38 -5.50 19.47 -0.96
C TYR A 38 -4.37 18.96 -1.87
N GLY A 39 -4.17 19.60 -3.03
CA GLY A 39 -3.01 19.42 -3.90
C GLY A 39 -1.70 19.73 -3.18
N TYR A 40 -1.62 20.87 -2.53
CA TYR A 40 -0.45 21.27 -1.71
C TYR A 40 -0.12 20.22 -0.65
N PHE A 41 -1.13 19.72 0.06
CA PHE A 41 -0.94 18.65 1.03
C PHE A 41 -0.35 17.39 0.39
N ASN A 42 -0.92 16.90 -0.72
CA ASN A 42 -0.46 15.67 -1.39
C ASN A 42 0.96 15.85 -1.99
N SER A 43 1.30 17.03 -2.48
CA SER A 43 2.63 17.35 -2.97
C SER A 43 3.66 17.32 -1.83
N VAL A 44 3.35 17.97 -0.71
CA VAL A 44 4.23 17.95 0.48
C VAL A 44 4.32 16.56 1.09
N ASP A 45 3.22 15.80 1.17
CA ASP A 45 3.20 14.40 1.63
C ASP A 45 4.09 13.49 0.77
N THR A 46 4.13 13.76 -0.54
CA THR A 46 5.04 13.07 -1.45
C THR A 46 6.50 13.33 -1.07
N ILE A 47 6.88 14.59 -0.84
CA ILE A 47 8.25 14.92 -0.43
C ILE A 47 8.57 14.35 0.96
N LEU A 48 7.66 14.49 1.93
CA LEU A 48 7.82 13.90 3.26
C LEU A 48 8.05 12.39 3.18
N SER A 49 7.26 11.68 2.38
CA SER A 49 7.35 10.23 2.18
C SER A 49 8.72 9.79 1.64
N PHE A 50 9.42 10.67 0.88
CA PHE A 50 10.79 10.42 0.46
C PHE A 50 11.78 10.45 1.64
N PHE A 51 11.60 11.36 2.56
CA PHE A 51 12.51 11.54 3.69
C PHE A 51 12.29 10.54 4.83
N LEU A 52 11.06 10.04 5.03
CA LEU A 52 10.72 9.13 6.13
C LEU A 52 11.61 7.88 6.24
N PRO A 53 11.95 7.16 5.15
CA PRO A 53 12.84 6.00 5.22
C PRO A 53 14.25 6.34 5.74
N PHE A 54 14.76 7.50 5.39
CA PHE A 54 16.09 7.95 5.84
C PHE A 54 16.08 8.34 7.34
N ALA A 55 14.97 8.87 7.85
CA ALA A 55 14.81 9.17 9.27
C ALA A 55 14.85 7.90 10.14
N THR A 56 14.23 6.81 9.66
CA THR A 56 14.19 5.52 10.37
C THR A 56 15.36 4.60 10.03
N TYR A 57 16.06 4.83 8.95
CA TYR A 57 17.26 4.14 8.46
C TYR A 57 17.19 2.61 8.50
N GLY A 58 16.04 2.04 8.13
CA GLY A 58 15.85 0.57 8.10
C GLY A 58 15.73 -0.09 9.48
N VAL A 59 15.72 0.69 10.57
CA VAL A 59 15.67 0.18 11.95
C VAL A 59 14.43 -0.65 12.22
N TYR A 60 13.30 -0.38 11.58
CA TYR A 60 12.07 -1.14 11.85
C TYR A 60 12.25 -2.65 11.67
N ASN A 61 12.64 -3.09 10.49
CA ASN A 61 12.78 -4.52 10.17
C ASN A 61 13.97 -5.18 10.88
N TYR A 62 15.09 -4.46 10.97
CA TYR A 62 16.27 -4.94 11.67
C TYR A 62 16.03 -5.03 13.18
N GLY A 63 15.49 -3.97 13.76
CA GLY A 63 15.22 -3.85 15.20
C GLY A 63 14.20 -4.86 15.69
N LEU A 64 13.13 -5.13 14.92
CA LEU A 64 12.16 -6.18 15.23
C LEU A 64 12.87 -7.52 15.46
N ARG A 65 13.78 -7.92 14.56
CA ARG A 65 14.55 -9.16 14.67
C ARG A 65 15.57 -9.11 15.80
N ALA A 66 16.32 -8.00 15.92
CA ALA A 66 17.37 -7.86 16.93
C ALA A 66 16.79 -7.90 18.34
N ILE A 67 15.67 -7.20 18.62
CA ILE A 67 15.01 -7.23 19.92
C ILE A 67 14.42 -8.62 20.22
N SER A 68 13.76 -9.23 19.23
CA SER A 68 13.20 -10.59 19.41
C SER A 68 14.24 -11.62 19.86
N ASN A 69 15.49 -11.49 19.35
CA ASN A 69 16.58 -12.40 19.69
C ASN A 69 17.14 -12.19 21.12
N VAL A 70 16.99 -10.98 21.67
CA VAL A 70 17.57 -10.63 22.98
C VAL A 70 16.54 -10.35 24.07
N LYS A 71 15.24 -10.56 23.78
CA LYS A 71 14.14 -10.17 24.67
C LYS A 71 14.20 -10.75 26.07
N ASP A 72 14.82 -11.93 26.23
CA ASP A 72 14.93 -12.65 27.51
C ASP A 72 16.13 -12.19 28.36
N ASN A 73 17.12 -11.49 27.76
CA ASN A 73 18.27 -10.92 28.46
C ASN A 73 18.13 -9.40 28.60
N LYS A 74 17.78 -8.94 29.78
CA LYS A 74 17.49 -7.50 30.03
C LYS A 74 18.68 -6.57 29.75
N LYS A 75 19.92 -7.03 29.94
CA LYS A 75 21.13 -6.24 29.69
C LYS A 75 21.33 -6.04 28.17
N ASP A 76 21.24 -7.13 27.43
CA ASP A 76 21.40 -7.09 25.97
C ASP A 76 20.22 -6.37 25.31
N LEU A 77 19.00 -6.56 25.83
CA LEU A 77 17.80 -5.82 25.39
C LEU A 77 17.98 -4.31 25.51
N ASN A 78 18.41 -3.83 26.69
CA ASN A 78 18.65 -2.40 26.93
C ASN A 78 19.76 -1.85 26.02
N ARG A 79 20.85 -2.60 25.80
CA ARG A 79 21.96 -2.18 24.92
C ARG A 79 21.52 -2.12 23.46
N THR A 80 20.88 -3.18 22.97
CA THR A 80 20.37 -3.24 21.57
C THR A 80 19.35 -2.14 21.30
N PHE A 81 18.40 -1.96 22.22
CA PHE A 81 17.43 -0.86 22.10
C PHE A 81 18.12 0.50 22.07
N SER A 82 19.04 0.76 23.00
CA SER A 82 19.72 2.05 23.09
C SER A 82 20.53 2.35 21.84
N SER A 83 21.26 1.36 21.29
CA SER A 83 22.04 1.55 20.07
C SER A 83 21.17 1.94 18.89
N LEU A 84 20.07 1.23 18.67
CA LEU A 84 19.13 1.50 17.58
C LEU A 84 18.38 2.83 17.77
N PHE A 85 17.99 3.13 19.02
CA PHE A 85 17.27 4.37 19.35
C PHE A 85 18.13 5.61 19.13
N TYR A 86 19.40 5.61 19.62
CA TYR A 86 20.29 6.75 19.38
C TYR A 86 20.66 6.92 17.91
N LEU A 87 20.76 5.82 17.16
CA LEU A 87 20.94 5.90 15.70
C LEU A 87 19.72 6.55 15.03
N CYS A 88 18.50 6.14 15.43
CA CYS A 88 17.27 6.78 14.93
C CYS A 88 17.25 8.29 15.23
N ILE A 89 17.64 8.71 16.45
CA ILE A 89 17.73 10.13 16.80
C ILE A 89 18.67 10.85 15.82
N ALA A 90 19.89 10.35 15.64
CA ALA A 90 20.88 10.98 14.78
C ALA A 90 20.40 11.08 13.32
N CYS A 91 19.88 9.98 12.77
CA CYS A 91 19.35 9.94 11.40
C CYS A 91 18.14 10.88 11.25
N THR A 92 17.22 10.91 12.23
CA THR A 92 16.04 11.78 12.18
C THR A 92 16.44 13.26 12.22
N ILE A 93 17.38 13.66 13.10
CA ILE A 93 17.83 15.05 13.17
C ILE A 93 18.47 15.46 11.84
N LEU A 94 19.38 14.64 11.31
CA LEU A 94 20.03 14.90 10.02
C LEU A 94 19.01 14.99 8.89
N THR A 95 18.10 14.03 8.81
CA THR A 95 17.05 14.00 7.77
C THR A 95 16.12 15.19 7.88
N THR A 96 15.72 15.59 9.10
CA THR A 96 14.88 16.77 9.32
C THR A 96 15.58 18.06 8.91
N ALA A 97 16.88 18.21 9.20
CA ALA A 97 17.67 19.35 8.76
C ALA A 97 17.73 19.42 7.22
N VAL A 98 18.02 18.29 6.56
CA VAL A 98 18.02 18.21 5.09
C VAL A 98 16.64 18.50 4.51
N TYR A 99 15.57 17.97 5.12
CA TYR A 99 14.19 18.22 4.70
C TYR A 99 13.89 19.73 4.74
N ILE A 100 14.19 20.43 5.83
CA ILE A 100 13.94 21.87 5.94
C ILE A 100 14.70 22.66 4.86
N LEU A 101 15.96 22.30 4.61
CA LEU A 101 16.80 22.95 3.60
C LEU A 101 16.36 22.64 2.17
N ALA A 102 15.69 21.50 1.95
CA ALA A 102 15.26 21.06 0.64
C ALA A 102 13.99 21.75 0.11
N TYR A 103 13.29 22.56 0.93
CA TYR A 103 12.07 23.26 0.51
C TYR A 103 12.21 23.97 -0.85
N PRO A 104 13.22 24.84 -1.08
CA PRO A 104 13.33 25.58 -2.33
C PRO A 104 13.70 24.72 -3.55
N LEU A 105 14.09 23.47 -3.33
CA LEU A 105 14.36 22.54 -4.43
C LEU A 105 13.07 21.99 -5.04
N PHE A 106 11.98 21.98 -4.28
CA PHE A 106 10.72 21.35 -4.69
C PHE A 106 9.59 22.36 -4.91
N PHE A 107 9.58 23.45 -4.18
CA PHE A 107 8.48 24.42 -4.18
C PHE A 107 8.97 25.85 -4.41
N THR A 108 8.12 26.63 -5.08
CA THR A 108 8.23 28.08 -5.16
C THR A 108 7.76 28.71 -3.84
N ASP A 109 8.02 30.00 -3.63
CA ASP A 109 7.66 30.70 -2.38
C ASP A 109 6.13 30.93 -2.30
N ASN A 110 5.42 29.89 -1.85
CA ASN A 110 3.99 29.91 -1.56
C ASN A 110 3.79 29.79 -0.04
N PRO A 111 3.15 30.78 0.61
CA PRO A 111 3.04 30.79 2.08
C PRO A 111 2.19 29.63 2.65
N ILE A 112 1.21 29.11 1.89
CA ILE A 112 0.37 27.99 2.32
C ILE A 112 1.20 26.69 2.25
N ILE A 113 1.85 26.42 1.11
CA ILE A 113 2.71 25.24 0.93
C ILE A 113 3.80 25.24 2.02
N LYS A 114 4.43 26.39 2.27
CA LYS A 114 5.48 26.52 3.28
C LYS A 114 4.99 26.17 4.69
N LYS A 115 3.79 26.64 5.07
CA LYS A 115 3.17 26.25 6.36
C LYS A 115 2.88 24.75 6.42
N VAL A 116 2.28 24.19 5.39
CA VAL A 116 2.01 22.74 5.29
C VAL A 116 3.30 21.94 5.39
N TYR A 117 4.36 22.36 4.69
CA TYR A 117 5.68 21.72 4.69
C TYR A 117 6.30 21.69 6.09
N LEU A 118 6.34 22.84 6.78
CA LEU A 118 6.91 22.94 8.12
C LEU A 118 6.09 22.13 9.14
N VAL A 119 4.76 22.17 9.06
CA VAL A 119 3.89 21.39 9.95
C VAL A 119 4.07 19.89 9.70
N MET A 120 4.21 19.45 8.45
CA MET A 120 4.52 18.04 8.14
C MET A 120 5.89 17.61 8.68
N GLY A 121 6.85 18.51 8.80
CA GLY A 121 8.15 18.24 9.44
C GLY A 121 8.02 17.68 10.87
N ILE A 122 6.91 17.95 11.57
CA ILE A 122 6.60 17.33 12.88
C ILE A 122 6.55 15.79 12.75
N GLN A 123 6.09 15.25 11.63
CA GLN A 123 6.05 13.81 11.40
C GLN A 123 7.44 13.20 11.25
N LEU A 124 8.43 13.95 10.73
CA LEU A 124 9.83 13.50 10.74
C LEU A 124 10.36 13.46 12.18
N ILE A 125 10.16 14.54 12.94
CA ILE A 125 10.58 14.58 14.35
C ILE A 125 9.92 13.45 15.15
N ALA A 126 8.66 13.13 14.85
CA ALA A 126 7.93 12.03 15.47
C ALA A 126 8.61 10.66 15.24
N GLN A 127 9.40 10.49 14.16
CA GLN A 127 10.12 9.24 13.89
C GLN A 127 11.14 8.89 14.99
N ILE A 128 11.64 9.85 15.77
CA ILE A 128 12.47 9.58 16.96
C ILE A 128 11.77 8.58 17.89
N PHE A 129 10.46 8.72 18.05
CA PHE A 129 9.64 7.91 18.95
C PHE A 129 8.94 6.75 18.25
N SER A 130 9.24 6.49 16.97
CA SER A 130 8.68 5.39 16.18
C SER A 130 9.32 4.06 16.57
N ILE A 131 8.94 3.53 17.75
CA ILE A 131 9.47 2.30 18.34
C ILE A 131 8.45 1.15 18.31
N GLU A 132 7.53 1.17 17.35
CA GLU A 132 6.51 0.11 17.20
C GLU A 132 7.15 -1.27 17.02
N TRP A 133 8.30 -1.34 16.35
CA TRP A 133 9.08 -2.55 16.17
C TRP A 133 9.51 -3.22 17.50
N VAL A 134 9.68 -2.45 18.60
CA VAL A 134 9.94 -3.00 19.93
C VAL A 134 8.68 -3.63 20.51
N ASN A 135 7.54 -2.93 20.42
CA ASN A 135 6.26 -3.45 20.88
C ASN A 135 5.86 -4.74 20.16
N GLU A 136 6.12 -4.81 18.84
CA GLU A 136 5.87 -6.00 18.04
C GLU A 136 6.80 -7.16 18.43
N ALA A 137 8.11 -6.89 18.62
CA ALA A 137 9.08 -7.87 19.07
C ALA A 137 8.74 -8.46 20.45
N LEU A 138 8.15 -7.65 21.33
CA LEU A 138 7.66 -8.05 22.66
C LEU A 138 6.21 -8.58 22.65
N GLU A 139 5.62 -8.75 21.45
CA GLU A 139 4.26 -9.28 21.26
C GLU A 139 3.17 -8.45 21.97
N ASN A 140 3.34 -7.12 22.03
CA ASN A 140 2.40 -6.18 22.65
C ASN A 140 1.26 -5.76 21.69
N TYR A 141 0.75 -6.68 20.85
CA TYR A 141 -0.23 -6.36 19.81
C TYR A 141 -1.56 -5.81 20.33
N SER A 142 -2.02 -6.27 21.48
CA SER A 142 -3.24 -5.72 22.10
C SER A 142 -3.08 -4.25 22.48
N PHE A 143 -1.94 -3.88 23.07
CA PHE A 143 -1.61 -2.48 23.37
C PHE A 143 -1.58 -1.65 22.08
N LEU A 144 -0.87 -2.13 21.05
CA LEU A 144 -0.79 -1.45 19.75
C LEU A 144 -2.18 -1.24 19.14
N PHE A 145 -3.05 -2.24 19.21
CA PHE A 145 -4.42 -2.15 18.68
C PHE A 145 -5.24 -1.08 19.40
N TYR A 146 -5.36 -1.16 20.73
CA TYR A 146 -6.17 -0.20 21.51
C TYR A 146 -5.63 1.23 21.39
N LYS A 147 -4.32 1.41 21.49
CA LYS A 147 -3.66 2.70 21.29
C LYS A 147 -3.97 3.28 19.90
N THR A 148 -3.74 2.48 18.86
CA THR A 148 -3.95 2.93 17.46
C THR A 148 -5.41 3.26 17.21
N ALA A 149 -6.34 2.42 17.68
CA ALA A 149 -7.78 2.68 17.56
C ALA A 149 -8.17 4.00 18.25
N PHE A 150 -7.71 4.22 19.48
CA PHE A 150 -7.99 5.45 20.23
C PHE A 150 -7.47 6.69 19.49
N ILE A 151 -6.22 6.67 19.04
CA ILE A 151 -5.63 7.82 18.33
C ILE A 151 -6.32 8.06 16.98
N ARG A 152 -6.68 7.01 16.25
CA ARG A 152 -7.42 7.15 14.99
C ARG A 152 -8.80 7.76 15.20
N ILE A 153 -9.53 7.34 16.23
CA ILE A 153 -10.84 7.91 16.56
C ILE A 153 -10.67 9.38 16.96
N LEU A 154 -9.69 9.69 17.83
CA LEU A 154 -9.40 11.08 18.23
C LEU A 154 -9.06 11.94 17.02
N MET A 155 -8.21 11.47 16.12
CA MET A 155 -7.86 12.13 14.86
C MET A 155 -9.10 12.40 14.01
N LEU A 156 -9.97 11.39 13.80
CA LEU A 156 -11.19 11.52 13.02
C LEU A 156 -12.14 12.57 13.61
N VAL A 157 -12.37 12.50 14.93
CA VAL A 157 -13.18 13.49 15.65
C VAL A 157 -12.57 14.90 15.51
N SER A 158 -11.25 15.03 15.68
CA SER A 158 -10.56 16.33 15.52
C SER A 158 -10.71 16.88 14.09
N ILE A 159 -10.60 16.02 13.06
CA ILE A 159 -10.81 16.45 11.67
C ILE A 159 -12.24 16.96 11.49
N PHE A 160 -13.27 16.25 11.96
CA PHE A 160 -14.66 16.68 11.85
C PHE A 160 -14.99 17.97 12.65
N LEU A 161 -14.28 18.20 13.74
CA LEU A 161 -14.50 19.40 14.58
C LEU A 161 -13.79 20.63 14.03
N PHE A 162 -12.58 20.49 13.51
CA PHE A 162 -11.70 21.62 13.21
C PHE A 162 -11.51 21.89 11.71
N VAL A 163 -11.77 20.93 10.83
CA VAL A 163 -11.64 21.07 9.36
C VAL A 163 -13.04 21.22 8.77
N LYS A 164 -13.48 22.45 8.59
CA LYS A 164 -14.85 22.77 8.13
C LYS A 164 -14.86 23.66 6.88
N ASN A 165 -13.80 24.44 6.67
CA ASN A 165 -13.71 25.38 5.57
C ASN A 165 -12.78 24.88 4.47
N GLU A 166 -12.94 25.39 3.29
CA GLU A 166 -12.16 24.99 2.11
C GLU A 166 -10.64 25.22 2.28
N HIS A 167 -10.25 26.22 3.08
CA HIS A 167 -8.86 26.61 3.31
C HIS A 167 -8.25 26.09 4.63
N ASP A 168 -8.92 25.15 5.31
CA ASP A 168 -8.43 24.57 6.58
C ASP A 168 -7.30 23.53 6.38
N ILE A 169 -6.55 23.61 5.28
CA ILE A 169 -5.51 22.63 4.96
C ILE A 169 -4.38 22.58 5.99
N VAL A 170 -3.99 23.72 6.56
CA VAL A 170 -2.96 23.79 7.60
C VAL A 170 -3.46 23.12 8.89
N VAL A 171 -4.74 23.33 9.24
CA VAL A 171 -5.39 22.70 10.40
C VAL A 171 -5.44 21.19 10.21
N TYR A 172 -5.87 20.73 9.03
CA TYR A 172 -5.86 19.30 8.68
C TYR A 172 -4.45 18.69 8.83
N THR A 173 -3.45 19.35 8.26
CA THR A 173 -2.04 18.93 8.34
C THR A 173 -1.55 18.85 9.77
N LEU A 174 -1.92 19.83 10.61
CA LEU A 174 -1.56 19.87 12.03
C LEU A 174 -2.19 18.70 12.80
N VAL A 175 -3.49 18.45 12.60
CA VAL A 175 -4.19 17.31 13.25
C VAL A 175 -3.52 15.99 12.87
N MET A 176 -3.18 15.77 11.59
CA MET A 176 -2.49 14.56 11.12
C MET A 176 -1.10 14.41 11.76
N SER A 177 -0.33 15.50 11.77
CA SER A 177 1.05 15.49 12.28
C SER A 177 1.10 15.28 13.79
N LEU A 178 0.24 15.98 14.56
CA LEU A 178 0.14 15.80 16.00
C LEU A 178 -0.38 14.42 16.38
N SER A 179 -1.37 13.89 15.65
CA SER A 179 -1.87 12.53 15.88
C SER A 179 -0.76 11.49 15.69
N THR A 180 0.11 11.66 14.69
CA THR A 180 1.27 10.80 14.47
C THR A 180 2.28 10.91 15.62
N LEU A 181 2.61 12.13 16.04
CA LEU A 181 3.52 12.37 17.16
C LEU A 181 3.01 11.75 18.46
N ILE A 182 1.74 12.00 18.80
CA ILE A 182 1.12 11.47 20.03
C ILE A 182 1.08 9.92 19.97
N ASN A 183 0.76 9.34 18.81
CA ASN A 183 0.76 7.90 18.62
C ASN A 183 2.11 7.26 18.95
N TYR A 184 3.21 7.87 18.50
CA TYR A 184 4.56 7.34 18.76
C TYR A 184 5.03 7.66 20.18
N LEU A 185 4.71 8.83 20.73
CA LEU A 185 5.03 9.18 22.12
C LEU A 185 4.40 8.20 23.12
N ILE A 186 3.14 7.81 22.93
CA ILE A 186 2.47 6.83 23.79
C ILE A 186 3.23 5.49 23.75
N SER A 187 3.67 5.03 22.56
CA SER A 187 4.49 3.81 22.46
C SER A 187 5.83 3.95 23.17
N TYR A 188 6.48 5.11 23.05
CA TYR A 188 7.75 5.37 23.71
C TYR A 188 7.63 5.31 25.24
N PHE A 189 6.65 6.02 25.80
CA PHE A 189 6.44 6.00 27.25
C PHE A 189 6.00 4.64 27.78
N TRP A 190 5.29 3.84 26.97
CA TRP A 190 4.92 2.49 27.32
C TRP A 190 6.17 1.59 27.47
N ILE A 191 7.06 1.62 26.48
CA ILE A 191 8.27 0.80 26.46
C ILE A 191 9.29 1.24 27.53
N LYS A 192 9.37 2.53 27.83
CA LYS A 192 10.28 3.06 28.86
C LYS A 192 10.02 2.55 30.27
N ARG A 193 8.88 1.93 30.53
CA ARG A 193 8.61 1.26 31.82
C ARG A 193 9.49 0.04 32.02
N ASP A 194 9.77 -0.70 30.95
CA ASP A 194 10.44 -1.99 31.00
C ASP A 194 11.89 -1.94 30.48
N ILE A 195 12.19 -1.03 29.54
CA ILE A 195 13.48 -0.89 28.87
C ILE A 195 14.14 0.43 29.26
N LYS A 196 15.39 0.35 29.74
CA LYS A 196 16.18 1.50 30.13
C LYS A 196 17.18 1.88 29.05
N LEU A 197 17.34 3.18 28.79
CA LEU A 197 18.41 3.70 27.97
C LEU A 197 19.74 3.58 28.74
N VAL A 198 20.75 3.00 28.09
CA VAL A 198 22.09 2.85 28.59
C VAL A 198 23.09 3.59 27.71
N LYS A 199 24.22 3.98 28.29
CA LYS A 199 25.32 4.59 27.53
C LYS A 199 25.91 3.55 26.57
N ILE A 200 26.15 3.99 25.34
CA ILE A 200 26.74 3.18 24.25
C ILE A 200 27.97 3.87 23.71
N HIS A 201 28.89 3.12 23.14
CA HIS A 201 30.08 3.64 22.48
C HIS A 201 29.84 3.78 20.97
N ILE A 202 30.57 4.70 20.33
CA ILE A 202 30.51 4.91 18.88
C ILE A 202 30.84 3.63 18.11
N SER A 203 31.71 2.78 18.66
CA SER A 203 32.04 1.47 18.12
C SER A 203 30.83 0.52 17.97
N ASP A 204 29.78 0.70 18.77
CA ASP A 204 28.57 -0.14 18.74
C ASP A 204 27.71 0.15 17.47
N PHE A 205 27.88 1.29 16.82
CA PHE A 205 27.18 1.65 15.58
C PHE A 205 27.80 1.03 14.33
N LYS A 206 29.12 0.85 14.31
CA LYS A 206 29.86 0.36 13.12
C LYS A 206 29.29 -0.96 12.56
N PRO A 207 28.99 -1.99 13.37
CA PRO A 207 28.42 -3.25 12.88
C PRO A 207 26.98 -3.12 12.40
N LEU A 208 26.25 -2.07 12.81
CA LEU A 208 24.85 -1.86 12.45
C LEU A 208 24.69 -1.19 11.08
N PHE A 209 25.68 -0.42 10.63
CA PHE A 209 25.56 0.41 9.44
C PHE A 209 25.23 -0.40 8.16
N LEU A 210 26.04 -1.41 7.86
CA LEU A 210 25.87 -2.22 6.65
C LEU A 210 24.54 -2.99 6.62
N PRO A 211 24.12 -3.72 7.70
CA PRO A 211 22.83 -4.38 7.72
C PRO A 211 21.64 -3.43 7.61
N LEU A 212 21.71 -2.27 8.26
CA LEU A 212 20.62 -1.29 8.21
C LEU A 212 20.51 -0.62 6.84
N THR A 213 21.63 -0.29 6.20
CA THR A 213 21.63 0.22 4.82
C THR A 213 21.03 -0.80 3.86
N ALA A 214 21.39 -2.07 3.99
CA ALA A 214 20.79 -3.13 3.18
C ALA A 214 19.27 -3.23 3.39
N MET A 215 18.80 -3.13 4.65
CA MET A 215 17.37 -3.12 4.97
C MET A 215 16.66 -1.87 4.45
N LEU A 216 17.30 -0.70 4.52
CA LEU A 216 16.77 0.54 3.95
C LEU A 216 16.52 0.39 2.45
N VAL A 217 17.51 -0.08 1.70
CA VAL A 217 17.41 -0.26 0.25
C VAL A 217 16.37 -1.31 -0.10
N PHE A 218 16.42 -2.47 0.56
CA PHE A 218 15.48 -3.57 0.29
C PHE A 218 14.03 -3.20 0.58
N ALA A 219 13.76 -2.59 1.74
CA ALA A 219 12.41 -2.22 2.14
C ALA A 219 11.79 -1.12 1.26
N ASN A 220 12.61 -0.31 0.60
CA ASN A 220 12.17 0.85 -0.17
C ASN A 220 12.40 0.72 -1.69
N ALA A 221 12.80 -0.45 -2.19
CA ALA A 221 13.04 -0.65 -3.62
C ALA A 221 11.82 -0.30 -4.50
N ASN A 222 10.61 -0.55 -3.99
CA ASN A 222 9.35 -0.21 -4.68
C ASN A 222 9.09 1.31 -4.80
N MET A 223 9.85 2.17 -4.08
CA MET A 223 9.75 3.63 -4.27
C MET A 223 10.20 4.08 -5.68
N LEU A 224 10.94 3.25 -6.40
CA LEU A 224 11.37 3.52 -7.78
C LEU A 224 10.23 3.47 -8.81
N PHE A 225 9.00 3.24 -8.39
CA PHE A 225 7.83 3.22 -9.27
C PHE A 225 6.89 4.40 -8.96
N THR A 226 5.71 4.15 -8.45
CA THR A 226 4.68 5.18 -8.22
C THR A 226 5.09 6.36 -7.34
N PHE A 227 6.14 6.22 -6.52
CA PHE A 227 6.68 7.36 -5.79
C PHE A 227 7.43 8.32 -6.73
N LEU A 228 8.26 7.80 -7.65
CA LEU A 228 8.95 8.64 -8.64
C LEU A 228 7.95 9.40 -9.51
N ASP A 229 6.86 8.76 -9.95
CA ASP A 229 5.81 9.42 -10.72
C ASP A 229 5.29 10.66 -9.99
N ARG A 230 4.94 10.51 -8.69
CA ARG A 230 4.47 11.64 -7.88
C ARG A 230 5.55 12.72 -7.69
N LEU A 231 6.82 12.33 -7.55
CA LEU A 231 7.93 13.28 -7.43
C LEU A 231 8.08 14.14 -8.68
N PHE A 232 7.99 13.52 -9.85
CA PHE A 232 7.99 14.25 -11.13
C PHE A 232 6.76 15.15 -11.26
N LEU A 233 5.57 14.66 -10.87
CA LEU A 233 4.34 15.46 -10.88
C LEU A 233 4.44 16.69 -9.96
N VAL A 234 5.03 16.56 -8.76
CA VAL A 234 5.32 17.71 -7.89
C VAL A 234 6.20 18.74 -8.62
N LYS A 235 7.22 18.26 -9.35
CA LYS A 235 8.12 19.12 -10.12
C LYS A 235 7.46 19.84 -11.29
N THR A 236 6.33 19.36 -11.79
CA THR A 236 5.56 20.08 -12.81
C THR A 236 4.87 21.35 -12.27
N GLY A 237 4.77 21.50 -10.95
CA GLY A 237 4.10 22.63 -10.30
C GLY A 237 2.57 22.59 -10.38
N ILE A 238 1.97 21.49 -10.83
CA ILE A 238 0.52 21.33 -10.93
C ILE A 238 0.03 20.39 -9.81
N ASP A 239 -0.14 20.95 -8.63
CA ASP A 239 -0.45 20.18 -7.41
C ASP A 239 -1.76 19.38 -7.48
N VAL A 240 -2.72 19.82 -8.28
CA VAL A 240 -3.99 19.10 -8.52
C VAL A 240 -3.71 17.73 -9.20
N ASN A 241 -2.73 17.63 -10.08
CA ASN A 241 -2.35 16.37 -10.73
C ASN A 241 -1.79 15.37 -9.71
N VAL A 242 -1.04 15.85 -8.70
CA VAL A 242 -0.58 15.02 -7.58
C VAL A 242 -1.76 14.48 -6.78
N SER A 243 -2.80 15.31 -6.56
CA SER A 243 -4.04 14.88 -5.90
C SER A 243 -4.77 13.81 -6.69
N TYR A 244 -4.97 14.00 -8.00
CA TYR A 244 -5.59 12.98 -8.84
C TYR A 244 -4.86 11.66 -8.77
N TYR A 245 -3.52 11.70 -8.89
CA TYR A 245 -2.67 10.50 -8.82
C TYR A 245 -2.78 9.81 -7.45
N THR A 246 -2.65 10.57 -6.38
CA THR A 246 -2.68 10.03 -5.00
C THR A 246 -4.05 9.45 -4.64
N MET A 247 -5.13 10.12 -5.02
CA MET A 247 -6.48 9.65 -4.75
C MET A 247 -6.80 8.39 -5.54
N ALA A 248 -6.52 8.36 -6.84
CA ALA A 248 -6.70 7.19 -7.69
C ALA A 248 -5.91 5.98 -7.15
N GLN A 249 -4.64 6.19 -6.82
CA GLN A 249 -3.79 5.16 -6.20
C GLN A 249 -4.40 4.66 -4.88
N ARG A 250 -4.87 5.55 -4.02
CA ARG A 250 -5.43 5.21 -2.70
C ARG A 250 -6.71 4.38 -2.83
N ILE A 251 -7.64 4.78 -3.70
CA ILE A 251 -8.88 4.03 -3.96
C ILE A 251 -8.56 2.59 -4.35
N VAL A 252 -7.71 2.41 -5.36
CA VAL A 252 -7.38 1.09 -5.89
C VAL A 252 -6.60 0.26 -4.87
N THR A 253 -5.61 0.86 -4.18
CA THR A 253 -4.80 0.15 -3.17
C THR A 253 -5.64 -0.37 -2.02
N VAL A 254 -6.62 0.39 -1.54
CA VAL A 254 -7.51 -0.03 -0.46
C VAL A 254 -8.35 -1.24 -0.88
N ILE A 255 -8.96 -1.17 -2.06
CA ILE A 255 -9.85 -2.22 -2.54
C ILE A 255 -9.06 -3.49 -2.91
N ALA A 256 -7.94 -3.34 -3.63
CA ALA A 256 -7.08 -4.47 -4.00
C ALA A 256 -6.33 -5.06 -2.79
N GLY A 257 -6.01 -4.25 -1.79
CA GLY A 257 -5.25 -4.65 -0.60
C GLY A 257 -5.89 -5.77 0.20
N VAL A 258 -7.22 -5.84 0.21
CA VAL A 258 -7.97 -6.93 0.86
C VAL A 258 -7.62 -8.28 0.22
N VAL A 259 -7.57 -8.34 -1.10
CA VAL A 259 -7.29 -9.59 -1.85
C VAL A 259 -5.79 -9.92 -1.83
N THR A 260 -4.93 -8.92 -2.03
CA THR A 260 -3.47 -9.11 -2.06
C THR A 260 -2.91 -9.54 -0.70
N GLY A 261 -3.52 -9.09 0.40
CA GLY A 261 -3.15 -9.52 1.75
C GLY A 261 -3.31 -11.02 1.98
N ALA A 262 -4.31 -11.64 1.36
CA ALA A 262 -4.60 -13.06 1.55
C ALA A 262 -3.55 -13.99 0.92
N ILE A 263 -2.93 -13.59 -0.20
CA ILE A 263 -1.96 -14.44 -0.91
C ILE A 263 -0.65 -14.62 -0.12
N GLY A 264 -0.25 -13.62 0.67
CA GLY A 264 0.96 -13.67 1.49
C GLY A 264 0.97 -14.82 2.51
N VAL A 265 -0.20 -15.29 2.94
CA VAL A 265 -0.35 -16.41 3.90
C VAL A 265 0.16 -17.74 3.30
N SER A 266 0.23 -17.87 1.98
CA SER A 266 0.71 -19.08 1.32
C SER A 266 2.24 -19.23 1.33
N VAL A 267 3.00 -18.14 1.42
CA VAL A 267 4.47 -18.12 1.31
C VAL A 267 5.19 -19.04 2.30
N PRO A 268 4.87 -19.05 3.61
CA PRO A 268 5.50 -19.96 4.55
C PRO A 268 5.25 -21.44 4.21
N ARG A 269 4.05 -21.78 3.72
CA ARG A 269 3.69 -23.14 3.34
C ARG A 269 4.40 -23.58 2.06
N LEU A 270 4.56 -22.68 1.09
CA LEU A 270 5.34 -22.91 -0.11
C LEU A 270 6.81 -23.19 0.23
N SER A 271 7.42 -22.37 1.09
CA SER A 271 8.78 -22.56 1.57
C SER A 271 8.97 -23.89 2.32
N TYR A 272 7.95 -24.32 3.08
CA TYR A 272 7.97 -25.60 3.77
C TYR A 272 8.02 -26.80 2.79
N TYR A 273 7.20 -26.81 1.72
CA TYR A 273 7.23 -27.89 0.73
C TYR A 273 8.55 -27.93 -0.03
N LEU A 274 9.10 -26.77 -0.41
CA LEU A 274 10.42 -26.69 -1.04
C LEU A 274 11.53 -27.20 -0.09
N GLY A 275 11.48 -26.84 1.18
CA GLY A 275 12.45 -27.32 2.20
C GLY A 275 12.39 -28.85 2.40
N LYS A 276 11.23 -29.47 2.18
CA LYS A 276 11.06 -30.93 2.18
C LYS A 276 11.42 -31.62 0.86
N GLY A 277 11.69 -30.88 -0.21
CA GLY A 277 11.92 -31.43 -1.53
C GLY A 277 10.63 -31.89 -2.24
N ASP A 278 9.44 -31.62 -1.70
CA ASP A 278 8.14 -31.98 -2.25
C ASP A 278 7.72 -30.98 -3.34
N LYS A 279 8.28 -31.18 -4.55
CA LYS A 279 8.02 -30.32 -5.71
C LYS A 279 6.58 -30.41 -6.19
N GLU A 280 5.94 -31.57 -6.09
CA GLU A 280 4.56 -31.74 -6.56
C GLU A 280 3.59 -30.94 -5.70
N ALA A 281 3.67 -31.06 -4.37
CA ALA A 281 2.87 -30.27 -3.46
C ALA A 281 3.14 -28.77 -3.61
N TYR A 282 4.39 -28.36 -3.84
CA TYR A 282 4.75 -26.98 -4.12
C TYR A 282 4.06 -26.44 -5.36
N VAL A 283 4.21 -27.11 -6.52
CA VAL A 283 3.63 -26.72 -7.80
C VAL A 283 2.10 -26.69 -7.73
N SER A 284 1.50 -27.72 -7.12
CA SER A 284 0.06 -27.78 -6.88
C SER A 284 -0.44 -26.60 -6.07
N LEU A 285 0.27 -26.23 -4.97
CA LEU A 285 -0.10 -25.11 -4.12
C LEU A 285 0.04 -23.76 -4.84
N VAL A 286 1.12 -23.54 -5.62
CA VAL A 286 1.30 -22.34 -6.45
C VAL A 286 0.16 -22.22 -7.46
N ASN A 287 -0.14 -23.27 -8.21
CA ASN A 287 -1.19 -23.25 -9.24
C ASN A 287 -2.58 -23.00 -8.63
N ARG A 288 -2.91 -23.67 -7.52
CA ARG A 288 -4.18 -23.47 -6.82
C ARG A 288 -4.27 -22.07 -6.20
N GLY A 289 -3.21 -21.63 -5.54
CA GLY A 289 -3.14 -20.30 -4.94
C GLY A 289 -3.28 -19.18 -5.97
N SER A 290 -2.54 -19.28 -7.08
CA SER A 290 -2.62 -18.34 -8.20
C SER A 290 -4.01 -18.31 -8.84
N ARG A 291 -4.66 -19.47 -8.97
CA ARG A 291 -6.02 -19.56 -9.52
C ARG A 291 -7.02 -18.87 -8.59
N ILE A 292 -7.00 -19.15 -7.28
CA ILE A 292 -7.87 -18.50 -6.29
C ILE A 292 -7.63 -17.00 -6.28
N PHE A 293 -6.37 -16.57 -6.34
CA PHE A 293 -6.03 -15.17 -6.34
C PHE A 293 -6.58 -14.44 -7.57
N ASN A 294 -6.35 -15.00 -8.77
CA ASN A 294 -6.86 -14.44 -10.02
C ASN A 294 -8.39 -14.44 -10.09
N PHE A 295 -9.06 -15.44 -9.50
CA PHE A 295 -10.52 -15.51 -9.42
C PHE A 295 -11.14 -14.27 -8.75
N PHE A 296 -10.46 -13.67 -7.75
CA PHE A 296 -10.94 -12.48 -7.07
C PHE A 296 -10.34 -11.18 -7.62
N ILE A 297 -9.01 -11.14 -7.86
CA ILE A 297 -8.33 -9.89 -8.19
C ILE A 297 -8.66 -9.39 -9.60
N ILE A 298 -8.83 -10.32 -10.56
CA ILE A 298 -9.10 -9.94 -11.94
C ILE A 298 -10.47 -9.25 -12.10
N PRO A 299 -11.60 -9.85 -11.67
CA PRO A 299 -12.90 -9.16 -11.80
C PRO A 299 -12.96 -7.89 -10.97
N LEU A 300 -12.28 -7.82 -9.81
CA LEU A 300 -12.16 -6.61 -9.02
C LEU A 300 -11.45 -5.50 -9.82
N SER A 301 -10.34 -5.84 -10.48
CA SER A 301 -9.58 -4.90 -11.31
C SER A 301 -10.40 -4.39 -12.50
N PHE A 302 -11.07 -5.29 -13.22
CA PHE A 302 -11.95 -4.90 -14.34
C PHE A 302 -13.14 -4.06 -13.88
N GLY A 303 -13.77 -4.42 -12.75
CA GLY A 303 -14.87 -3.65 -12.18
C GLY A 303 -14.45 -2.21 -11.82
N LEU A 304 -13.30 -2.05 -11.17
CA LEU A 304 -12.75 -0.73 -10.88
C LEU A 304 -12.25 0.00 -12.12
N MET A 305 -11.72 -0.71 -13.12
CA MET A 305 -11.30 -0.12 -14.38
C MET A 305 -12.49 0.52 -15.11
N VAL A 306 -13.61 -0.16 -15.13
CA VAL A 306 -14.84 0.33 -15.78
C VAL A 306 -15.49 1.44 -14.96
N LEU A 307 -15.47 1.34 -13.64
CA LEU A 307 -16.09 2.28 -12.71
C LEU A 307 -15.10 3.33 -12.15
N GLY A 308 -13.93 3.52 -12.77
CA GLY A 308 -12.94 4.48 -12.28
C GLY A 308 -13.49 5.90 -12.07
N PRO A 309 -14.21 6.49 -13.04
CA PRO A 309 -14.87 7.79 -12.88
C PRO A 309 -15.91 7.79 -11.75
N ASN A 310 -16.71 6.72 -11.62
CA ASN A 310 -17.69 6.58 -10.54
C ASN A 310 -17.02 6.48 -9.17
N ALA A 311 -15.93 5.70 -9.07
CA ALA A 311 -15.20 5.48 -7.83
C ALA A 311 -14.54 6.75 -7.29
N ILE A 312 -13.92 7.56 -8.17
CA ILE A 312 -13.30 8.82 -7.76
C ILE A 312 -14.34 9.88 -7.39
N LEU A 313 -15.48 9.90 -8.07
CA LEU A 313 -16.61 10.77 -7.74
C LEU A 313 -17.17 10.43 -6.34
N LEU A 314 -17.38 9.16 -6.06
CA LEU A 314 -17.85 8.69 -4.74
C LEU A 314 -16.86 8.99 -3.63
N TYR A 315 -15.54 8.91 -3.91
CA TYR A 315 -14.49 9.18 -2.94
C TYR A 315 -14.26 10.68 -2.73
N GLY A 316 -14.08 11.45 -3.81
CA GLY A 316 -13.56 12.81 -3.77
C GLY A 316 -14.56 13.92 -4.15
N SER A 317 -15.79 13.58 -4.60
CA SER A 317 -16.77 14.50 -5.21
C SER A 317 -16.43 14.92 -6.64
N GLU A 318 -17.30 15.76 -7.20
CA GLU A 318 -17.18 16.27 -8.58
C GLU A 318 -15.87 17.05 -8.85
N LYS A 319 -15.29 17.65 -7.79
CA LYS A 319 -14.01 18.38 -7.87
C LYS A 319 -12.86 17.52 -8.44
N TYR A 320 -12.94 16.18 -8.34
CA TYR A 320 -11.87 15.25 -8.70
C TYR A 320 -12.16 14.33 -9.87
N ILE A 321 -13.25 14.57 -10.61
CA ILE A 321 -13.69 13.71 -11.73
C ILE A 321 -12.60 13.54 -12.79
N GLY A 322 -11.72 14.56 -12.96
CA GLY A 322 -10.56 14.49 -13.85
C GLY A 322 -9.59 13.36 -13.54
N GLY A 323 -9.61 12.81 -12.30
CA GLY A 323 -8.81 11.63 -11.94
C GLY A 323 -9.47 10.28 -12.29
N GLY A 324 -10.61 10.28 -12.98
CA GLY A 324 -11.37 9.07 -13.30
C GLY A 324 -10.59 8.09 -14.17
N ILE A 325 -9.99 8.58 -15.26
CA ILE A 325 -9.14 7.80 -16.17
C ILE A 325 -7.95 7.22 -15.41
N LEU A 326 -7.34 8.01 -14.53
CA LEU A 326 -6.22 7.58 -13.71
C LEU A 326 -6.62 6.43 -12.77
N THR A 327 -7.82 6.50 -12.18
CA THR A 327 -8.37 5.42 -11.34
C THR A 327 -8.55 4.13 -12.15
N SER A 328 -9.05 4.23 -13.38
CA SER A 328 -9.18 3.10 -14.31
C SER A 328 -7.82 2.49 -14.66
N LEU A 329 -6.80 3.32 -14.92
CA LEU A 329 -5.44 2.85 -15.21
C LEU A 329 -4.78 2.18 -13.99
N PHE A 330 -4.94 2.73 -12.79
CA PHE A 330 -4.48 2.07 -11.55
C PHE A 330 -5.15 0.73 -11.32
N ALA A 331 -6.45 0.62 -11.62
CA ALA A 331 -7.18 -0.63 -11.52
C ALA A 331 -6.64 -1.66 -12.53
N PHE A 332 -6.36 -1.27 -13.77
CA PHE A 332 -5.71 -2.14 -14.75
C PHE A 332 -4.30 -2.57 -14.30
N ARG A 333 -3.50 -1.62 -13.78
CA ARG A 333 -2.17 -1.90 -13.22
C ARG A 333 -2.21 -2.99 -12.13
N THR A 334 -3.32 -3.13 -11.39
CA THR A 334 -3.46 -4.16 -10.36
C THR A 334 -3.28 -5.58 -10.92
N ILE A 335 -3.60 -5.81 -12.20
CA ILE A 335 -3.36 -7.10 -12.88
C ILE A 335 -1.85 -7.36 -13.02
N ILE A 336 -1.06 -6.35 -13.35
CA ILE A 336 0.41 -6.43 -13.44
C ILE A 336 0.98 -6.75 -12.04
N LEU A 337 0.51 -6.05 -11.01
CA LEU A 337 0.92 -6.29 -9.62
C LEU A 337 0.49 -7.66 -9.09
N ALA A 338 -0.63 -8.20 -9.56
CA ALA A 338 -1.06 -9.55 -9.23
C ALA A 338 -0.09 -10.59 -9.78
N LEU A 339 0.33 -10.44 -11.02
CA LEU A 339 1.35 -11.29 -11.63
C LEU A 339 2.71 -11.14 -10.95
N ASP A 340 3.14 -9.91 -10.62
CA ASP A 340 4.35 -9.66 -9.83
C ASP A 340 4.32 -10.38 -8.49
N THR A 341 3.19 -10.35 -7.79
CA THR A 341 3.02 -11.05 -6.50
C THR A 341 3.17 -12.57 -6.68
N ILE A 342 2.60 -13.15 -7.72
CA ILE A 342 2.71 -14.59 -7.98
C ILE A 342 4.15 -14.96 -8.39
N LEU A 343 4.71 -14.29 -9.40
CA LEU A 343 6.02 -14.62 -9.94
C LEU A 343 7.16 -14.26 -8.97
N GLY A 344 7.10 -13.06 -8.38
CA GLY A 344 8.10 -12.55 -7.46
C GLY A 344 8.02 -13.23 -6.10
N SER A 345 6.89 -13.11 -5.40
CA SER A 345 6.80 -13.55 -4.00
C SER A 345 6.55 -15.05 -3.84
N GLN A 346 5.68 -15.67 -4.66
CA GLN A 346 5.38 -17.10 -4.50
C GLN A 346 6.38 -18.01 -5.20
N ILE A 347 7.01 -17.57 -6.30
CA ILE A 347 7.93 -18.43 -7.07
C ILE A 347 9.38 -18.03 -6.78
N LEU A 348 9.82 -16.82 -7.14
CA LEU A 348 11.23 -16.46 -7.05
C LEU A 348 11.70 -16.35 -5.59
N PHE A 349 10.94 -15.66 -4.72
CA PHE A 349 11.31 -15.47 -3.33
C PHE A 349 11.37 -16.80 -2.57
N THR A 350 10.37 -17.67 -2.72
CA THR A 350 10.35 -18.98 -2.05
C THR A 350 11.47 -19.90 -2.51
N ASN A 351 11.96 -19.74 -3.73
CA ASN A 351 13.11 -20.47 -4.26
C ASN A 351 14.48 -19.84 -3.94
N GLY A 352 14.52 -18.77 -3.08
CA GLY A 352 15.76 -18.17 -2.61
C GLY A 352 16.44 -17.21 -3.61
N TYR A 353 15.67 -16.65 -4.56
CA TYR A 353 16.20 -15.72 -5.58
C TYR A 353 15.98 -14.25 -5.24
N GLU A 354 15.94 -13.86 -3.94
CA GLU A 354 15.70 -12.49 -3.48
C GLU A 354 16.67 -11.47 -4.11
N LYS A 355 17.95 -11.85 -4.22
CA LYS A 355 18.95 -10.99 -4.86
C LYS A 355 18.61 -10.69 -6.33
N ARG A 356 18.06 -11.67 -7.06
CA ARG A 356 17.63 -11.49 -8.44
C ARG A 356 16.41 -10.59 -8.55
N ILE A 357 15.43 -10.79 -7.66
CA ILE A 357 14.27 -9.90 -7.57
C ILE A 357 14.75 -8.46 -7.39
N THR A 358 15.61 -8.20 -6.42
CA THR A 358 16.14 -6.84 -6.15
C THR A 358 16.84 -6.24 -7.37
N VAL A 359 17.70 -7.00 -8.04
CA VAL A 359 18.43 -6.53 -9.24
C VAL A 359 17.44 -6.17 -10.35
N TYR A 360 16.46 -7.03 -10.65
CA TYR A 360 15.47 -6.78 -11.70
C TYR A 360 14.56 -5.59 -11.34
N THR A 361 14.15 -5.46 -10.06
CA THR A 361 13.39 -4.31 -9.57
C THR A 361 14.15 -3.00 -9.75
N VAL A 362 15.46 -2.98 -9.46
CA VAL A 362 16.30 -1.80 -9.67
C VAL A 362 16.40 -1.45 -11.16
N PHE A 363 16.61 -2.43 -12.04
CA PHE A 363 16.65 -2.18 -13.49
C PHE A 363 15.32 -1.63 -14.01
N ALA A 364 14.19 -2.23 -13.61
CA ALA A 364 12.88 -1.73 -14.00
C ALA A 364 12.61 -0.32 -13.42
N GLY A 365 13.05 -0.05 -12.18
CA GLY A 365 12.96 1.26 -11.56
C GLY A 365 13.82 2.32 -12.26
N LEU A 366 15.03 1.97 -12.73
CA LEU A 366 15.86 2.87 -13.54
C LEU A 366 15.23 3.14 -14.92
N LEU A 367 14.57 2.14 -15.52
CA LEU A 367 13.79 2.33 -16.73
C LEU A 367 12.65 3.34 -16.48
N ASN A 368 11.91 3.18 -15.36
CA ASN A 368 10.86 4.13 -14.99
C ASN A 368 11.40 5.53 -14.79
N LEU A 369 12.52 5.68 -14.09
CA LEU A 369 13.19 6.97 -13.92
C LEU A 369 13.56 7.61 -15.27
N GLY A 370 14.10 6.83 -16.20
CA GLY A 370 14.45 7.30 -17.55
C GLY A 370 13.22 7.76 -18.34
N LEU A 371 12.15 6.96 -18.34
CA LEU A 371 10.91 7.28 -19.03
C LEU A 371 10.21 8.51 -18.41
N ASN A 372 10.14 8.61 -17.10
CA ASN A 372 9.59 9.79 -16.41
C ASN A 372 10.41 11.05 -16.68
N SER A 373 11.74 10.92 -16.74
CA SER A 373 12.63 12.04 -17.11
C SER A 373 12.34 12.52 -18.54
N LEU A 374 12.15 11.59 -19.48
CA LEU A 374 11.77 11.94 -20.86
C LEU A 374 10.44 12.69 -20.91
N LEU A 375 9.42 12.24 -20.17
CA LEU A 375 8.14 12.96 -20.09
C LEU A 375 8.32 14.36 -19.52
N PHE A 376 9.06 14.49 -18.42
CA PHE A 376 9.30 15.76 -17.75
C PHE A 376 10.04 16.77 -18.64
N PHE A 377 11.12 16.37 -19.31
CA PHE A 377 11.87 17.25 -20.21
C PHE A 377 11.10 17.63 -21.47
N ASN A 378 10.08 16.84 -21.87
CA ASN A 378 9.16 17.19 -22.94
C ASN A 378 7.92 17.97 -22.46
N ASN A 379 7.92 18.47 -21.21
CA ASN A 379 6.82 19.22 -20.61
C ASN A 379 5.47 18.47 -20.60
N ILE A 380 5.49 17.15 -20.54
CA ILE A 380 4.27 16.35 -20.40
C ILE A 380 3.90 16.32 -18.92
N VAL A 381 2.76 16.95 -18.59
CA VAL A 381 2.33 17.16 -17.21
C VAL A 381 1.13 16.27 -16.81
N ALA A 382 0.50 15.60 -17.75
CA ALA A 382 -0.67 14.75 -17.47
C ALA A 382 -0.27 13.49 -16.70
N PRO A 383 -0.89 13.23 -15.54
CA PRO A 383 -0.46 12.19 -14.62
C PRO A 383 -0.67 10.76 -15.18
N GLU A 384 -1.53 10.58 -16.16
CA GLU A 384 -1.78 9.31 -16.83
C GLU A 384 -0.51 8.77 -17.53
N TYR A 385 0.27 9.64 -18.14
CA TYR A 385 1.50 9.23 -18.83
C TYR A 385 2.56 8.73 -17.84
N TYR A 386 2.70 9.34 -16.68
CA TYR A 386 3.61 8.87 -15.62
C TYR A 386 3.19 7.49 -15.09
N LEU A 387 1.88 7.24 -14.95
CA LEU A 387 1.41 5.92 -14.59
C LEU A 387 1.66 4.89 -15.70
N LEU A 388 1.49 5.27 -16.97
CA LEU A 388 1.81 4.38 -18.11
C LEU A 388 3.29 4.01 -18.16
N THR A 389 4.21 4.93 -17.88
CA THR A 389 5.65 4.63 -17.78
C THR A 389 5.95 3.66 -16.65
N THR A 390 5.30 3.81 -15.50
CA THR A 390 5.36 2.85 -14.40
C THR A 390 4.85 1.48 -14.83
N MET A 391 3.72 1.40 -15.52
CA MET A 391 3.18 0.12 -16.00
C MET A 391 4.10 -0.56 -17.03
N ILE A 392 4.73 0.19 -17.92
CA ILE A 392 5.72 -0.33 -18.87
C ILE A 392 6.93 -0.91 -18.11
N SER A 393 7.40 -0.20 -17.10
CA SER A 393 8.55 -0.62 -16.29
C SER A 393 8.24 -1.87 -15.47
N GLU A 394 7.06 -1.96 -14.87
CA GLU A 394 6.59 -3.14 -14.15
C GLU A 394 6.35 -4.33 -15.09
N ALA A 395 5.82 -4.09 -16.29
CA ALA A 395 5.70 -5.13 -17.30
C ALA A 395 7.08 -5.66 -17.73
N SER A 396 8.10 -4.81 -17.86
CA SER A 396 9.48 -5.22 -18.12
C SER A 396 10.04 -6.11 -17.00
N LEU A 397 9.72 -5.79 -15.73
CA LEU A 397 10.07 -6.61 -14.57
C LEU A 397 9.46 -8.02 -14.68
N LEU A 398 8.17 -8.11 -15.06
CA LEU A 398 7.52 -9.40 -15.28
C LEU A 398 8.21 -10.21 -16.39
N VAL A 399 8.63 -9.56 -17.47
CA VAL A 399 9.38 -10.22 -18.55
C VAL A 399 10.69 -10.81 -18.02
N PHE A 400 11.45 -10.08 -17.19
CA PHE A 400 12.67 -10.61 -16.57
C PHE A 400 12.36 -11.81 -15.67
N TYR A 401 11.29 -11.78 -14.89
CA TYR A 401 10.87 -12.91 -14.06
C TYR A 401 10.49 -14.13 -14.89
N ILE A 402 9.69 -13.96 -15.95
CA ILE A 402 9.26 -15.04 -16.84
C ILE A 402 10.47 -15.72 -17.49
N ILE A 403 11.39 -14.94 -18.07
CA ILE A 403 12.62 -15.45 -18.69
C ILE A 403 13.46 -16.23 -17.68
N PHE A 404 13.62 -15.69 -16.46
CA PHE A 404 14.42 -16.35 -15.43
C PHE A 404 13.78 -17.65 -14.93
N ILE A 405 12.47 -17.65 -14.64
CA ILE A 405 11.71 -18.83 -14.21
C ILE A 405 11.77 -19.93 -15.28
N HIS A 406 11.61 -19.54 -16.56
CA HIS A 406 11.69 -20.48 -17.68
C HIS A 406 13.10 -21.07 -17.83
N ARG A 407 14.16 -20.24 -17.81
CA ARG A 407 15.56 -20.71 -17.90
C ARG A 407 15.97 -21.63 -16.77
N LYS A 408 15.43 -21.41 -15.56
CA LYS A 408 15.71 -22.23 -14.37
C LYS A 408 14.76 -23.43 -14.23
N GLN A 409 13.76 -23.55 -15.08
CA GLN A 409 12.75 -24.61 -15.06
C GLN A 409 12.11 -24.77 -13.66
N LEU A 410 11.81 -23.63 -12.99
CA LEU A 410 11.29 -23.64 -11.63
C LEU A 410 9.85 -24.17 -11.60
N ILE A 411 9.00 -23.71 -12.51
CA ILE A 411 7.60 -24.10 -12.66
C ILE A 411 7.13 -23.82 -14.09
N HIS A 412 6.13 -24.57 -14.53
CA HIS A 412 5.48 -24.33 -15.82
C HIS A 412 4.41 -23.23 -15.68
N LEU A 413 4.64 -22.07 -16.31
CA LEU A 413 3.80 -20.86 -16.13
C LEU A 413 2.46 -20.93 -16.90
N GLY A 414 2.27 -21.89 -17.80
CA GLY A 414 1.09 -21.98 -18.66
C GLY A 414 -0.23 -21.97 -17.90
N HIS A 415 -0.32 -22.67 -16.77
CA HIS A 415 -1.53 -22.70 -15.93
C HIS A 415 -1.83 -21.31 -15.30
N ILE A 416 -0.80 -20.61 -14.84
CA ILE A 416 -0.97 -19.28 -14.21
C ILE A 416 -1.53 -18.29 -15.24
N PHE A 417 -0.92 -18.22 -16.41
CA PHE A 417 -1.38 -17.34 -17.48
C PHE A 417 -2.75 -17.73 -18.05
N SER A 418 -3.03 -19.03 -18.18
CA SER A 418 -4.35 -19.49 -18.65
C SER A 418 -5.48 -19.04 -17.73
N TYR A 419 -5.28 -19.06 -16.40
CA TYR A 419 -6.27 -18.55 -15.45
C TYR A 419 -6.39 -17.02 -15.52
N THR A 420 -5.28 -16.30 -15.62
CA THR A 420 -5.29 -14.85 -15.80
C THR A 420 -6.09 -14.46 -17.04
N VAL A 421 -5.81 -15.07 -18.18
CA VAL A 421 -6.53 -14.81 -19.44
C VAL A 421 -8.00 -15.20 -19.33
N ARG A 422 -8.30 -16.38 -18.79
CA ARG A 422 -9.68 -16.86 -18.65
C ARG A 422 -10.55 -15.92 -17.84
N TYR A 423 -10.10 -15.52 -16.64
CA TYR A 423 -10.86 -14.62 -15.80
C TYR A 423 -10.91 -13.20 -16.37
N SER A 424 -9.88 -12.75 -17.10
CA SER A 424 -9.92 -11.49 -17.85
C SER A 424 -10.98 -11.52 -18.95
N LEU A 425 -11.07 -12.59 -19.73
CA LEU A 425 -12.11 -12.75 -20.76
C LEU A 425 -13.52 -12.72 -20.16
N PHE A 426 -13.73 -13.37 -19.00
CA PHE A 426 -15.02 -13.29 -18.32
C PHE A 426 -15.34 -11.87 -17.85
N SER A 427 -14.35 -11.17 -17.32
CA SER A 427 -14.50 -9.80 -16.81
C SER A 427 -14.65 -8.75 -17.92
N LEU A 428 -14.29 -9.05 -19.18
CA LEU A 428 -14.55 -8.16 -20.32
C LEU A 428 -16.06 -7.89 -20.51
N SER A 429 -16.94 -8.79 -20.05
CA SER A 429 -18.38 -8.55 -20.07
C SER A 429 -18.79 -7.29 -19.29
N PHE A 430 -18.01 -6.85 -18.30
CA PHE A 430 -18.26 -5.64 -17.51
C PHE A 430 -18.22 -4.38 -18.38
N VAL A 431 -17.31 -4.37 -19.37
CA VAL A 431 -17.20 -3.26 -20.32
C VAL A 431 -18.48 -3.14 -21.15
N GLY A 432 -18.98 -4.28 -21.68
CA GLY A 432 -20.25 -4.30 -22.42
C GLY A 432 -21.44 -3.87 -21.56
N ILE A 433 -21.50 -4.35 -20.31
CA ILE A 433 -22.56 -3.98 -19.35
C ILE A 433 -22.51 -2.48 -19.04
N TYR A 434 -21.32 -1.93 -18.83
CA TYR A 434 -21.16 -0.49 -18.58
C TYR A 434 -21.71 0.36 -19.73
N PHE A 435 -21.33 0.05 -20.95
CA PHE A 435 -21.83 0.79 -22.11
C PHE A 435 -23.35 0.59 -22.30
N LEU A 436 -23.86 -0.62 -22.12
CA LEU A 436 -25.27 -0.93 -22.24
C LEU A 436 -26.12 -0.15 -21.23
N ILE A 437 -25.71 -0.18 -19.94
CA ILE A 437 -26.45 0.51 -18.89
C ILE A 437 -26.41 2.04 -19.08
N ASN A 438 -25.24 2.60 -19.40
CA ASN A 438 -25.16 4.04 -19.66
C ASN A 438 -25.90 4.48 -20.93
N PHE A 439 -26.08 3.59 -21.91
CA PHE A 439 -26.91 3.83 -23.08
C PHE A 439 -28.42 3.79 -22.75
N LEU A 440 -28.85 2.79 -21.94
CA LEU A 440 -30.27 2.61 -21.57
C LEU A 440 -30.71 3.56 -20.45
N TYR A 441 -29.80 3.92 -19.56
CA TYR A 441 -30.06 4.76 -18.39
C TYR A 441 -28.90 5.75 -18.19
N PRO A 442 -28.80 6.77 -19.08
CA PRO A 442 -27.76 7.79 -18.98
C PRO A 442 -27.95 8.62 -17.71
N VAL A 443 -26.86 8.91 -17.01
CA VAL A 443 -26.86 9.70 -15.78
C VAL A 443 -25.73 10.71 -15.80
N ASP A 444 -25.98 11.87 -15.19
CA ASP A 444 -24.93 12.86 -14.96
C ASP A 444 -23.96 12.37 -13.88
N MET A 445 -22.70 12.80 -14.01
CA MET A 445 -21.65 12.48 -13.05
C MET A 445 -21.75 13.37 -11.80
N VAL A 446 -22.91 13.27 -11.12
CA VAL A 446 -23.27 13.98 -9.89
C VAL A 446 -23.80 12.95 -8.89
N ILE A 447 -23.41 13.07 -7.62
CA ILE A 447 -23.86 12.11 -6.59
C ILE A 447 -25.33 12.36 -6.27
N ASN A 448 -26.20 11.61 -6.92
CA ASN A 448 -27.64 11.60 -6.72
C ASN A 448 -28.19 10.17 -6.80
N LEU A 449 -29.48 10.00 -6.51
CA LEU A 449 -30.09 8.67 -6.53
C LEU A 449 -29.98 7.95 -7.91
N PRO A 450 -30.26 8.61 -9.06
CA PRO A 450 -30.05 8.02 -10.38
C PRO A 450 -28.62 7.51 -10.61
N PHE A 451 -27.60 8.29 -10.23
CA PHE A 451 -26.20 7.88 -10.33
C PHE A 451 -25.88 6.65 -9.46
N LEU A 452 -26.36 6.62 -8.22
CA LEU A 452 -26.16 5.49 -7.33
C LEU A 452 -26.85 4.22 -7.85
N VAL A 453 -28.07 4.36 -8.40
CA VAL A 453 -28.81 3.26 -9.02
C VAL A 453 -28.08 2.75 -10.26
N ASN A 454 -27.66 3.64 -11.18
CA ASN A 454 -26.88 3.27 -12.36
C ASN A 454 -25.61 2.51 -11.97
N THR A 455 -24.79 3.07 -11.07
CA THR A 455 -23.56 2.44 -10.60
C THR A 455 -23.84 1.09 -9.93
N GLY A 456 -24.89 1.01 -9.12
CA GLY A 456 -25.32 -0.24 -8.46
C GLY A 456 -25.77 -1.29 -9.47
N LEU A 457 -26.49 -0.92 -10.51
CA LEU A 457 -26.90 -1.82 -11.60
C LEU A 457 -25.68 -2.37 -12.35
N ILE A 458 -24.72 -1.51 -12.69
CA ILE A 458 -23.48 -1.94 -13.36
C ILE A 458 -22.74 -2.97 -12.49
N VAL A 459 -22.55 -2.72 -11.19
CA VAL A 459 -21.90 -3.64 -10.26
C VAL A 459 -22.65 -4.96 -10.17
N MET A 460 -23.95 -4.90 -9.97
CA MET A 460 -24.81 -6.09 -9.79
C MET A 460 -24.81 -6.96 -11.06
N LEU A 461 -25.05 -6.38 -12.22
CA LEU A 461 -25.09 -7.11 -13.48
C LEU A 461 -23.72 -7.65 -13.87
N SER A 462 -22.63 -6.93 -13.59
CA SER A 462 -21.26 -7.41 -13.78
C SER A 462 -20.98 -8.63 -12.89
N ALA A 463 -21.39 -8.58 -11.63
CA ALA A 463 -21.25 -9.72 -10.72
C ALA A 463 -22.08 -10.93 -11.19
N ILE A 464 -23.32 -10.72 -11.61
CA ILE A 464 -24.21 -11.79 -12.13
C ILE A 464 -23.59 -12.39 -13.41
N SER A 465 -23.11 -11.56 -14.35
CA SER A 465 -22.46 -12.01 -15.57
C SER A 465 -21.22 -12.89 -15.28
N TYR A 466 -20.35 -12.43 -14.37
CA TYR A 466 -19.14 -13.17 -13.98
C TYR A 466 -19.49 -14.52 -13.34
N ILE A 467 -20.41 -14.53 -12.36
CA ILE A 467 -20.90 -15.75 -11.71
C ILE A 467 -21.55 -16.69 -12.71
N GLY A 468 -22.36 -16.17 -13.63
CA GLY A 468 -22.99 -16.94 -14.71
C GLY A 468 -21.99 -17.61 -15.62
N LEU A 469 -20.93 -16.89 -16.03
CA LEU A 469 -19.83 -17.44 -16.86
C LEU A 469 -19.01 -18.51 -16.11
N LEU A 470 -18.77 -18.31 -14.81
CA LEU A 470 -18.12 -19.32 -13.96
C LEU A 470 -18.98 -20.59 -13.82
N ALA A 471 -20.28 -20.45 -13.62
CA ALA A 471 -21.23 -21.57 -13.54
C ALA A 471 -21.34 -22.29 -14.88
N PHE A 472 -21.50 -21.57 -15.99
CA PHE A 472 -21.58 -22.14 -17.34
C PHE A 472 -20.32 -22.94 -17.73
N THR A 473 -19.15 -22.41 -17.40
CA THR A 473 -17.86 -23.08 -17.68
C THR A 473 -17.46 -24.11 -16.62
N LYS A 474 -18.32 -24.39 -15.65
CA LYS A 474 -18.09 -25.34 -14.54
C LYS A 474 -16.75 -25.10 -13.83
N ASP A 475 -16.46 -23.83 -13.49
CA ASP A 475 -15.20 -23.48 -12.83
C ASP A 475 -15.07 -24.16 -11.46
N SER A 476 -13.98 -24.91 -11.23
CA SER A 476 -13.83 -25.71 -10.02
C SER A 476 -13.70 -24.88 -8.75
N ILE A 477 -13.07 -23.67 -8.80
CA ILE A 477 -12.95 -22.78 -7.63
C ILE A 477 -14.34 -22.22 -7.26
N PHE A 478 -15.14 -21.87 -8.27
CA PHE A 478 -16.51 -21.42 -8.03
C PHE A 478 -17.34 -22.47 -7.30
N TYR A 479 -17.33 -23.72 -7.76
CA TYR A 479 -18.10 -24.79 -7.12
C TYR A 479 -17.52 -25.18 -5.76
N GLU A 480 -16.21 -25.15 -5.57
CA GLU A 480 -15.60 -25.35 -4.26
C GLU A 480 -16.08 -24.30 -3.27
N PHE A 481 -16.09 -23.02 -3.66
CA PHE A 481 -16.55 -21.90 -2.84
C PHE A 481 -18.06 -22.02 -2.54
N LEU A 482 -18.86 -22.32 -3.56
CA LEU A 482 -20.31 -22.53 -3.42
C LEU A 482 -20.65 -23.64 -2.41
N ASN A 483 -19.94 -24.77 -2.50
CA ASN A 483 -20.12 -25.89 -1.59
C ASN A 483 -19.75 -25.51 -0.14
N HIS A 484 -18.70 -24.74 0.06
CA HIS A 484 -18.33 -24.22 1.38
C HIS A 484 -19.41 -23.32 1.98
N VAL A 485 -19.96 -22.39 1.19
CA VAL A 485 -21.04 -21.49 1.62
C VAL A 485 -22.30 -22.28 1.97
N LEU A 486 -22.68 -23.27 1.16
CA LEU A 486 -23.82 -24.15 1.42
C LEU A 486 -23.62 -24.99 2.70
N ALA A 487 -22.43 -25.51 2.92
CA ALA A 487 -22.09 -26.26 4.13
C ALA A 487 -22.18 -25.39 5.40
N LEU A 488 -21.73 -24.13 5.35
CA LEU A 488 -21.88 -23.17 6.45
C LEU A 488 -23.36 -22.87 6.72
N LYS A 489 -24.16 -22.61 5.67
CA LYS A 489 -25.62 -22.37 5.81
C LYS A 489 -26.33 -23.54 6.47
N ASN A 490 -25.93 -24.76 6.15
CA ASN A 490 -26.54 -25.98 6.75
C ASN A 490 -26.11 -26.16 8.22
N LYS A 491 -24.91 -25.72 8.60
CA LYS A 491 -24.51 -25.71 10.04
C LYS A 491 -25.29 -24.69 10.85
N PHE A 492 -25.52 -23.47 10.32
CA PHE A 492 -26.33 -22.44 10.99
C PHE A 492 -27.82 -22.77 11.08
N LYS A 493 -28.36 -23.66 10.22
CA LYS A 493 -29.74 -24.13 10.32
C LYS A 493 -29.92 -25.26 11.36
N LYS A 494 -28.82 -25.89 11.80
CA LYS A 494 -28.83 -27.00 12.76
C LYS A 494 -28.42 -26.57 14.18
N SER A 495 -27.92 -25.35 14.36
CA SER A 495 -27.69 -24.68 15.65
C SER A 495 -28.88 -23.75 15.98
#